data_2541c4b319b35257bb8bc644c5b76dc1
#
_entry.id   2541c4b319b35257bb8bc644c5b76dc1
#
_cell.length_a   1.000
_cell.length_b   1.000
_cell.length_c   1.000
_cell.angle_alpha   90.00
_cell.angle_beta   90.00
_cell.angle_gamma   90.00
#
_symmetry.space_group_name_H-M   'P 1'
#
loop_
_entity.id
_entity.type
_entity.pdbx_description
1 polymer ?
#
loop_
_entity_poly.entity_id
_entity_poly.type
_entity_poly.pdbx_seq_one_letter_code
_entity_poly.pdbx_strand_id
1 'polypeptide(L)'
;MTSGTESATFRTATTGNSGSALTATERARNALRRIDEVDRPEVWITLRDADDILADAAAVDERVVAGENLPLAGLLVAVKDNVDVAGIPTTAACPEFAFTPEVTATGIARLVEAGAVVLGKTNLDQFATGLVGTRSPYGAVRCAWDPDRVSGGSSSGSAVAVALGIADIGIGTDTAGSGRVPAALHGIVGIKATLGIIPTHGVVPACVDYDCLTVFAQDLALATTAAGVMAGPDPLDARSRRWPAYVRLAASSTIRLAVPRPDDLDALCDEYREAFALTVAAAQQSGIEIEEVDISPLLDAATLLYDGAVVAERYAAVGEFLSGGPAGADPTVAAIVAGAEKPAAHELVADLDTLLRAKAQAMQILEGFDGLLLPTTTEHPTIAAVEDDPFGINRRMGTYTNFCNLLDMAAVAVPGRPTAEGNPFGIMVVVPAFHDQIAVDVAAALTGVAAPRFVDAGVDLAVFGAHLRGQPLHFQLEGLGARFTEEIRTSDAYRLMALNTTPPKPGLVRHGAGAGVPIVGELFRLSEAGLGRFLAALPAPMTLTSVELSDGRSVVGFGCTHDAAADAVDITEFGGWVAYRRSGR
;
A
#
# COMPACT_ATOMS: atom_id res chain seq x y z
N MET A 1 -16.71 -28.48 -39.12
CA MET A 1 -15.47 -27.68 -38.95
C MET A 1 -15.70 -26.90 -37.69
N THR A 2 -15.17 -27.40 -36.61
CA THR A 2 -15.31 -26.85 -35.26
C THR A 2 -14.07 -25.99 -34.97
N SER A 3 -14.25 -24.69 -34.87
CA SER A 3 -13.22 -23.76 -34.40
C SER A 3 -13.23 -23.76 -32.88
N GLY A 4 -12.17 -24.32 -32.29
CA GLY A 4 -11.94 -24.26 -30.87
C GLY A 4 -11.46 -22.87 -30.48
N THR A 5 -12.19 -22.21 -29.60
CA THR A 5 -11.75 -21.05 -28.83
C THR A 5 -10.91 -21.53 -27.66
N GLU A 6 -9.61 -21.33 -27.71
CA GLU A 6 -8.75 -21.52 -26.55
C GLU A 6 -9.00 -20.39 -25.52
N SER A 7 -9.65 -20.74 -24.44
CA SER A 7 -9.81 -19.91 -23.26
C SER A 7 -8.44 -19.73 -22.59
N ALA A 8 -7.93 -18.52 -22.56
CA ALA A 8 -6.72 -18.17 -21.81
C ALA A 8 -7.03 -18.24 -20.32
N THR A 9 -6.73 -19.36 -19.71
CA THR A 9 -6.77 -19.55 -18.25
C THR A 9 -5.59 -18.81 -17.63
N PHE A 10 -5.87 -17.77 -16.87
CA PHE A 10 -4.89 -17.10 -16.01
C PHE A 10 -4.34 -18.12 -15.01
N ARG A 11 -3.10 -18.54 -15.18
CA ARG A 11 -2.39 -19.38 -14.22
C ARG A 11 -1.92 -18.48 -13.06
N THR A 12 -2.53 -18.64 -11.90
CA THR A 12 -1.92 -18.26 -10.62
C THR A 12 -0.60 -19.00 -10.49
N ALA A 13 0.51 -18.27 -10.44
CA ALA A 13 1.83 -18.83 -10.18
C ALA A 13 1.86 -19.32 -8.73
N THR A 14 1.60 -20.61 -8.53
CA THR A 14 1.87 -21.31 -7.28
C THR A 14 3.38 -21.43 -7.11
N THR A 15 3.92 -20.82 -6.06
CA THR A 15 5.26 -21.05 -5.54
C THR A 15 5.43 -22.53 -5.18
N GLY A 16 6.16 -23.23 -6.02
CA GLY A 16 6.47 -24.64 -5.80
C GLY A 16 7.46 -25.14 -6.83
N ASN A 17 8.70 -24.66 -6.79
CA ASN A 17 9.82 -25.39 -7.39
C ASN A 17 11.12 -25.01 -6.66
N SER A 18 11.82 -26.00 -6.12
CA SER A 18 13.16 -25.91 -5.55
C SER A 18 14.24 -25.81 -6.65
N GLY A 19 14.08 -24.81 -7.53
CA GLY A 19 15.13 -24.34 -8.41
C GLY A 19 15.83 -23.15 -7.75
N SER A 20 17.12 -22.97 -7.93
CA SER A 20 17.85 -21.81 -7.43
C SER A 20 17.13 -20.53 -7.90
N ALA A 21 16.94 -19.56 -7.01
CA ALA A 21 16.34 -18.27 -7.38
C ALA A 21 17.16 -17.66 -8.53
N LEU A 22 16.46 -17.08 -9.53
CA LEU A 22 17.12 -16.40 -10.66
C LEU A 22 18.02 -15.28 -10.14
N THR A 23 19.21 -15.13 -10.71
CA THR A 23 20.08 -13.98 -10.46
C THR A 23 19.46 -12.69 -11.01
N ALA A 24 19.94 -11.53 -10.55
CA ALA A 24 19.51 -10.25 -11.08
C ALA A 24 19.77 -10.15 -12.60
N THR A 25 20.93 -10.63 -13.05
CA THR A 25 21.30 -10.67 -14.48
C THR A 25 20.34 -11.56 -15.30
N GLU A 26 19.94 -12.73 -14.77
CA GLU A 26 18.98 -13.61 -15.45
C GLU A 26 17.58 -12.98 -15.53
N ARG A 27 17.11 -12.31 -14.47
CA ARG A 27 15.86 -11.56 -14.47
C ARG A 27 15.88 -10.45 -15.52
N ALA A 28 16.95 -9.64 -15.57
CA ALA A 28 17.11 -8.57 -16.53
C ALA A 28 17.08 -9.09 -17.99
N ARG A 29 17.79 -10.19 -18.31
CA ARG A 29 17.73 -10.82 -19.63
C ARG A 29 16.31 -11.30 -19.98
N ASN A 30 15.60 -11.87 -19.00
CA ASN A 30 14.22 -12.32 -19.20
C ASN A 30 13.28 -11.15 -19.51
N ALA A 31 13.41 -10.02 -18.78
CA ALA A 31 12.61 -8.84 -19.02
C ALA A 31 12.89 -8.21 -20.40
N LEU A 32 14.16 -8.09 -20.79
CA LEU A 32 14.52 -7.57 -22.13
C LEU A 32 13.91 -8.44 -23.24
N ARG A 33 14.00 -9.78 -23.13
CA ARG A 33 13.29 -10.65 -24.08
C ARG A 33 11.78 -10.45 -24.04
N ARG A 34 11.20 -10.30 -22.85
CA ARG A 34 9.75 -10.09 -22.70
C ARG A 34 9.30 -8.78 -23.35
N ILE A 35 10.10 -7.73 -23.27
CA ILE A 35 9.84 -6.44 -23.96
C ILE A 35 9.75 -6.67 -25.48
N ASP A 36 10.72 -7.39 -26.05
CA ASP A 36 10.72 -7.70 -27.49
C ASP A 36 9.54 -8.59 -27.91
N GLU A 37 9.19 -9.60 -27.08
CA GLU A 37 8.08 -10.53 -27.36
C GLU A 37 6.71 -9.85 -27.37
N VAL A 38 6.46 -8.93 -26.44
CA VAL A 38 5.13 -8.31 -26.30
C VAL A 38 4.93 -7.14 -27.28
N ASP A 39 6.00 -6.55 -27.76
CA ASP A 39 6.00 -5.43 -28.73
C ASP A 39 5.00 -4.32 -28.35
N ARG A 40 5.22 -3.71 -27.18
CA ARG A 40 4.37 -2.64 -26.62
C ARG A 40 5.20 -1.37 -26.39
N PRO A 41 5.71 -0.73 -27.47
CA PRO A 41 6.59 0.44 -27.37
C PRO A 41 5.94 1.62 -26.65
N GLU A 42 4.61 1.75 -26.71
CA GLU A 42 3.84 2.80 -26.04
C GLU A 42 3.90 2.74 -24.51
N VAL A 43 4.40 1.64 -23.92
CA VAL A 43 4.61 1.52 -22.48
C VAL A 43 5.74 2.41 -21.98
N TRP A 44 6.72 2.71 -22.85
CA TRP A 44 7.95 3.40 -22.51
C TRP A 44 8.05 4.78 -23.15
N ILE A 45 8.55 5.77 -22.42
CA ILE A 45 9.07 7.02 -22.96
C ILE A 45 10.58 6.87 -23.17
N THR A 46 11.28 6.30 -22.18
CA THR A 46 12.73 6.02 -22.28
C THR A 46 12.99 4.63 -21.70
N LEU A 47 13.26 3.66 -22.56
CA LEU A 47 13.82 2.38 -22.15
C LEU A 47 15.35 2.54 -22.09
N ARG A 48 16.00 2.08 -21.03
CA ARG A 48 17.46 2.11 -20.91
C ARG A 48 18.13 1.11 -21.86
N ASP A 49 19.37 1.38 -22.20
CA ASP A 49 20.15 0.45 -23.00
C ASP A 49 20.32 -0.90 -22.27
N ALA A 50 20.23 -1.99 -23.03
CA ALA A 50 20.30 -3.34 -22.48
C ALA A 50 21.62 -3.60 -21.71
N ASP A 51 22.74 -3.06 -22.23
CA ASP A 51 24.05 -3.21 -21.59
C ASP A 51 24.10 -2.51 -20.24
N ASP A 52 23.49 -1.33 -20.08
CA ASP A 52 23.43 -0.61 -18.81
C ASP A 52 22.55 -1.33 -17.78
N ILE A 53 21.38 -1.87 -18.22
CA ILE A 53 20.51 -2.67 -17.36
C ILE A 53 21.24 -3.94 -16.87
N LEU A 54 21.95 -4.61 -17.77
CA LEU A 54 22.70 -5.83 -17.43
C LEU A 54 23.91 -5.54 -16.53
N ALA A 55 24.57 -4.39 -16.70
CA ALA A 55 25.65 -3.96 -15.82
C ALA A 55 25.16 -3.69 -14.40
N ASP A 56 24.04 -2.98 -14.23
CA ASP A 56 23.42 -2.75 -12.91
C ASP A 56 23.00 -4.08 -12.26
N ALA A 57 22.40 -4.99 -13.04
CA ALA A 57 22.00 -6.29 -12.55
C ALA A 57 23.20 -7.14 -12.09
N ALA A 58 24.32 -7.10 -12.83
CA ALA A 58 25.54 -7.79 -12.44
C ALA A 58 26.13 -7.20 -11.14
N ALA A 59 26.08 -5.88 -10.97
CA ALA A 59 26.52 -5.23 -9.73
C ALA A 59 25.67 -5.67 -8.52
N VAL A 60 24.35 -5.86 -8.71
CA VAL A 60 23.49 -6.43 -7.65
C VAL A 60 23.87 -7.87 -7.34
N ASP A 61 24.14 -8.71 -8.36
CA ASP A 61 24.58 -10.10 -8.15
C ASP A 61 25.89 -10.14 -7.33
N GLU A 62 26.84 -9.23 -7.60
CA GLU A 62 28.09 -9.11 -6.82
C GLU A 62 27.84 -8.75 -5.36
N ARG A 63 26.93 -7.82 -5.08
CA ARG A 63 26.53 -7.43 -3.71
C ARG A 63 25.89 -8.59 -2.95
N VAL A 64 25.03 -9.38 -3.61
CA VAL A 64 24.42 -10.59 -3.04
C VAL A 64 25.49 -11.64 -2.71
N VAL A 65 26.44 -11.87 -3.61
CA VAL A 65 27.57 -12.79 -3.37
C VAL A 65 28.46 -12.31 -2.23
N ALA A 66 28.64 -11.01 -2.06
CA ALA A 66 29.34 -10.41 -0.92
C ALA A 66 28.58 -10.55 0.41
N GLY A 67 27.36 -11.05 0.41
CA GLY A 67 26.54 -11.30 1.61
C GLY A 67 25.74 -10.09 2.08
N GLU A 68 25.54 -9.06 1.23
CA GLU A 68 24.66 -7.95 1.56
C GLU A 68 23.19 -8.42 1.65
N ASN A 69 22.47 -7.91 2.64
CA ASN A 69 21.03 -8.16 2.77
C ASN A 69 20.25 -7.16 1.92
N LEU A 70 19.86 -7.56 0.73
CA LEU A 70 19.14 -6.74 -0.25
C LEU A 70 17.69 -7.24 -0.39
N PRO A 71 16.72 -6.60 0.25
CA PRO A 71 15.32 -7.07 0.26
C PRO A 71 14.65 -7.07 -1.13
N LEU A 72 15.21 -6.34 -2.10
CA LEU A 72 14.71 -6.25 -3.48
C LEU A 72 15.75 -6.74 -4.49
N ALA A 73 16.66 -7.62 -4.09
CA ALA A 73 17.78 -8.11 -4.92
C ALA A 73 17.32 -8.57 -6.32
N GLY A 74 17.73 -7.83 -7.35
CA GLY A 74 17.47 -8.11 -8.75
C GLY A 74 16.02 -7.95 -9.21
N LEU A 75 15.13 -7.39 -8.39
CA LEU A 75 13.78 -7.05 -8.82
C LEU A 75 13.80 -5.84 -9.78
N LEU A 76 13.00 -5.93 -10.83
CA LEU A 76 13.01 -4.99 -11.94
C LEU A 76 11.95 -3.91 -11.75
N VAL A 77 12.34 -2.65 -11.92
CA VAL A 77 11.49 -1.49 -11.66
C VAL A 77 11.22 -0.69 -12.94
N ALA A 78 9.94 -0.42 -13.21
CA ALA A 78 9.46 0.48 -14.25
C ALA A 78 9.00 1.79 -13.59
N VAL A 79 9.65 2.93 -13.91
CA VAL A 79 9.45 4.21 -13.23
C VAL A 79 8.65 5.17 -14.10
N LYS A 80 7.53 5.71 -13.62
CA LYS A 80 6.73 6.71 -14.32
C LYS A 80 7.57 7.96 -14.66
N ASP A 81 7.37 8.50 -15.87
CA ASP A 81 8.28 9.51 -16.41
C ASP A 81 8.11 10.92 -15.81
N ASN A 82 7.25 11.11 -14.82
CA ASN A 82 7.26 12.30 -13.97
C ASN A 82 8.07 12.12 -12.68
N VAL A 83 8.81 11.02 -12.53
CA VAL A 83 9.66 10.72 -11.35
C VAL A 83 11.13 10.67 -11.80
N ASP A 84 11.98 11.42 -11.15
CA ASP A 84 13.38 11.59 -11.51
C ASP A 84 14.21 10.34 -11.26
N VAL A 85 15.01 9.98 -12.26
CA VAL A 85 16.10 9.00 -12.17
C VAL A 85 17.35 9.66 -12.73
N ALA A 86 18.39 9.80 -11.95
CA ALA A 86 19.60 10.50 -12.36
C ALA A 86 20.16 9.98 -13.68
N GLY A 87 20.50 10.90 -14.58
CA GLY A 87 21.05 10.59 -15.89
C GLY A 87 20.03 10.15 -16.94
N ILE A 88 18.75 9.94 -16.59
CA ILE A 88 17.68 9.58 -17.53
C ILE A 88 16.73 10.78 -17.66
N PRO A 89 16.36 11.20 -18.88
CA PRO A 89 15.44 12.33 -19.04
C PRO A 89 14.11 12.13 -18.32
N THR A 90 13.59 13.21 -17.74
CA THR A 90 12.23 13.35 -17.22
C THR A 90 11.49 14.30 -18.14
N THR A 91 10.38 13.84 -18.75
CA THR A 91 9.59 14.63 -19.70
C THR A 91 8.16 14.89 -19.22
N ALA A 92 7.68 14.14 -18.22
CA ALA A 92 6.28 14.12 -17.80
C ALA A 92 5.29 13.94 -18.98
N ALA A 93 5.69 13.15 -19.98
CA ALA A 93 5.03 12.94 -21.29
C ALA A 93 4.87 14.21 -22.15
N CYS A 94 5.75 15.21 -21.99
CA CYS A 94 5.85 16.37 -22.87
C CYS A 94 7.30 16.54 -23.35
N PRO A 95 7.62 16.28 -24.62
CA PRO A 95 9.00 16.31 -25.12
C PRO A 95 9.74 17.63 -24.85
N GLU A 96 9.06 18.76 -24.97
CA GLU A 96 9.66 20.09 -24.77
C GLU A 96 9.87 20.44 -23.30
N PHE A 97 9.30 19.69 -22.38
CA PHE A 97 9.52 19.82 -20.93
C PHE A 97 10.79 19.11 -20.47
N ALA A 98 11.39 18.28 -21.32
CA ALA A 98 12.48 17.38 -20.97
C ALA A 98 13.64 18.07 -20.26
N PHE A 99 14.07 17.48 -19.15
CA PHE A 99 15.33 17.79 -18.45
C PHE A 99 15.97 16.49 -17.95
N THR A 100 17.29 16.49 -17.77
CA THR A 100 17.99 15.34 -17.20
C THR A 100 18.36 15.64 -15.77
N PRO A 101 17.73 14.94 -14.78
CA PRO A 101 18.05 15.16 -13.37
C PRO A 101 19.45 14.65 -13.02
N GLU A 102 20.14 15.36 -12.11
CA GLU A 102 21.41 14.93 -11.55
C GLU A 102 21.21 14.01 -10.31
N VAL A 103 20.03 14.06 -9.70
CA VAL A 103 19.70 13.33 -8.47
C VAL A 103 18.44 12.47 -8.72
N THR A 104 18.50 11.24 -8.27
CA THR A 104 17.35 10.32 -8.30
C THR A 104 16.35 10.67 -7.19
N ALA A 105 15.06 10.64 -7.49
CA ALA A 105 13.98 10.80 -6.51
C ALA A 105 14.19 9.86 -5.31
N THR A 106 14.00 10.39 -4.09
CA THR A 106 14.34 9.68 -2.84
C THR A 106 13.73 8.27 -2.76
N GLY A 107 12.46 8.10 -3.14
CA GLY A 107 11.82 6.79 -3.13
C GLY A 107 12.48 5.78 -4.07
N ILE A 108 12.91 6.25 -5.26
CA ILE A 108 13.60 5.40 -6.25
C ILE A 108 15.02 5.06 -5.80
N ALA A 109 15.75 6.04 -5.25
CA ALA A 109 17.09 5.81 -4.73
C ALA A 109 17.11 4.72 -3.65
N ARG A 110 16.11 4.70 -2.75
CA ARG A 110 15.93 3.65 -1.74
C ARG A 110 15.68 2.26 -2.34
N LEU A 111 14.88 2.18 -3.43
CA LEU A 111 14.66 0.90 -4.13
C LEU A 111 15.97 0.37 -4.74
N VAL A 112 16.74 1.24 -5.39
CA VAL A 112 18.05 0.88 -5.98
C VAL A 112 19.04 0.48 -4.90
N GLU A 113 19.10 1.19 -3.78
CA GLU A 113 19.94 0.83 -2.63
C GLU A 113 19.57 -0.55 -2.07
N ALA A 114 18.28 -0.89 -2.05
CA ALA A 114 17.74 -2.19 -1.65
C ALA A 114 17.97 -3.31 -2.69
N GLY A 115 18.63 -3.03 -3.82
CA GLY A 115 19.02 -3.99 -4.82
C GLY A 115 18.08 -4.11 -6.03
N ALA A 116 17.13 -3.19 -6.20
CA ALA A 116 16.29 -3.16 -7.39
C ALA A 116 17.03 -2.56 -8.60
N VAL A 117 16.63 -2.98 -9.81
CA VAL A 117 17.22 -2.53 -11.09
C VAL A 117 16.17 -1.78 -11.90
N VAL A 118 16.47 -0.54 -12.28
CA VAL A 118 15.57 0.30 -13.08
C VAL A 118 15.66 -0.07 -14.56
N LEU A 119 14.52 -0.42 -15.18
CA LEU A 119 14.43 -0.70 -16.61
C LEU A 119 14.35 0.57 -17.48
N GLY A 120 13.66 1.59 -17.00
CA GLY A 120 13.43 2.83 -17.74
C GLY A 120 12.28 3.66 -17.22
N LYS A 121 11.91 4.68 -18.02
CA LYS A 121 10.86 5.65 -17.74
C LYS A 121 9.62 5.32 -18.56
N THR A 122 8.48 5.14 -17.87
CA THR A 122 7.23 4.69 -18.49
C THR A 122 6.33 5.85 -18.88
N ASN A 123 5.50 5.62 -19.89
CA ASN A 123 4.48 6.53 -20.36
C ASN A 123 3.39 6.80 -19.33
N LEU A 124 2.72 7.95 -19.45
CA LEU A 124 1.71 8.43 -18.52
C LEU A 124 0.73 9.39 -19.24
N ASP A 125 -0.45 9.64 -18.64
CA ASP A 125 -1.20 10.85 -19.02
C ASP A 125 -0.36 12.08 -18.68
N GLN A 126 -0.18 12.98 -19.64
CA GLN A 126 0.74 14.12 -19.57
C GLN A 126 0.56 14.94 -18.30
N PHE A 127 1.68 15.27 -17.62
CA PHE A 127 1.72 15.96 -16.33
C PHE A 127 0.83 15.31 -15.25
N ALA A 128 0.70 13.98 -15.31
CA ALA A 128 -0.16 13.20 -14.42
C ALA A 128 -1.63 13.68 -14.38
N THR A 129 -2.10 14.27 -15.49
CA THR A 129 -3.44 14.87 -15.62
C THR A 129 -4.38 13.98 -16.44
N GLY A 130 -4.86 12.92 -15.81
CA GLY A 130 -5.81 11.95 -16.38
C GLY A 130 -5.91 10.67 -15.56
N LEU A 131 -6.91 9.84 -15.93
CA LEU A 131 -7.15 8.51 -15.39
C LEU A 131 -7.32 7.46 -16.49
N VAL A 132 -7.03 7.82 -17.75
CA VAL A 132 -7.36 7.02 -18.93
C VAL A 132 -6.13 6.38 -19.59
N GLY A 133 -4.93 6.99 -19.51
CA GLY A 133 -3.71 6.48 -20.14
C GLY A 133 -3.62 6.77 -21.63
N THR A 134 -4.43 7.72 -22.13
CA THR A 134 -4.48 8.08 -23.57
C THR A 134 -3.91 9.46 -23.88
N ARG A 135 -3.62 10.27 -22.86
CA ARG A 135 -3.21 11.68 -23.00
C ARG A 135 -1.69 11.81 -23.08
N SER A 136 -1.12 11.29 -24.14
CA SER A 136 0.34 11.32 -24.35
C SER A 136 0.72 11.40 -25.82
N PRO A 137 1.67 12.26 -26.20
CA PRO A 137 2.19 12.30 -27.56
C PRO A 137 3.02 11.07 -27.92
N TYR A 138 3.42 10.25 -26.93
CA TYR A 138 4.09 8.96 -27.16
C TYR A 138 3.12 7.82 -27.48
N GLY A 139 1.82 8.12 -27.59
CA GLY A 139 0.74 7.18 -27.89
C GLY A 139 -0.06 6.76 -26.66
N ALA A 140 -1.31 6.33 -26.90
CA ALA A 140 -2.16 5.76 -25.87
C ALA A 140 -1.59 4.42 -25.38
N VAL A 141 -1.47 4.25 -24.08
CA VAL A 141 -1.06 2.96 -23.50
C VAL A 141 -2.27 2.05 -23.47
N ARG A 142 -2.20 0.96 -24.23
CA ARG A 142 -3.29 -0.03 -24.35
C ARG A 142 -3.32 -0.95 -23.13
N CYS A 143 -4.51 -1.40 -22.75
CA CYS A 143 -4.67 -2.40 -21.69
C CYS A 143 -3.88 -3.68 -22.01
N ALA A 144 -3.34 -4.36 -20.99
CA ALA A 144 -2.48 -5.51 -21.15
C ALA A 144 -3.22 -6.74 -21.70
N TRP A 145 -4.51 -6.91 -21.40
CA TRP A 145 -5.31 -8.08 -21.77
C TRP A 145 -6.34 -7.81 -22.87
N ASP A 146 -6.69 -6.53 -23.13
CA ASP A 146 -7.57 -6.10 -24.23
C ASP A 146 -7.03 -4.80 -24.83
N PRO A 147 -6.34 -4.87 -25.98
CA PRO A 147 -5.69 -3.70 -26.59
C PRO A 147 -6.63 -2.59 -27.07
N ASP A 148 -7.92 -2.86 -27.19
CA ASP A 148 -8.90 -1.84 -27.59
C ASP A 148 -9.36 -0.98 -26.40
N ARG A 149 -9.06 -1.42 -25.16
CA ARG A 149 -9.42 -0.71 -23.93
C ARG A 149 -8.26 0.13 -23.38
N VAL A 150 -8.62 1.13 -22.60
CA VAL A 150 -7.65 1.96 -21.89
C VAL A 150 -6.89 1.17 -20.83
N SER A 151 -5.64 1.53 -20.58
CA SER A 151 -4.85 1.00 -19.45
C SER A 151 -5.28 1.57 -18.10
N GLY A 152 -6.11 2.62 -18.11
CA GLY A 152 -6.19 3.51 -16.96
C GLY A 152 -4.93 4.38 -16.86
N GLY A 153 -5.03 5.43 -16.08
CA GLY A 153 -3.97 6.44 -15.92
C GLY A 153 -4.05 7.14 -14.55
N SER A 154 -3.18 8.08 -14.36
CA SER A 154 -2.12 8.55 -15.28
C SER A 154 -0.88 7.64 -15.30
N SER A 155 -0.72 6.66 -14.39
CA SER A 155 0.46 5.76 -14.30
C SER A 155 0.32 4.55 -15.24
N SER A 156 -0.06 4.80 -16.49
CA SER A 156 -0.45 3.81 -17.49
C SER A 156 0.67 2.81 -17.81
N GLY A 157 1.84 3.30 -18.24
CA GLY A 157 2.95 2.44 -18.62
C GLY A 157 3.50 1.60 -17.48
N SER A 158 3.58 2.15 -16.25
CA SER A 158 4.05 1.41 -15.07
C SER A 158 3.15 0.23 -14.73
N ALA A 159 1.83 0.44 -14.73
CA ALA A 159 0.88 -0.63 -14.45
C ALA A 159 0.90 -1.71 -15.54
N VAL A 160 0.95 -1.30 -16.83
CA VAL A 160 1.01 -2.25 -17.96
C VAL A 160 2.33 -3.03 -17.96
N ALA A 161 3.47 -2.42 -17.64
CA ALA A 161 4.75 -3.12 -17.53
C ALA A 161 4.69 -4.26 -16.49
N VAL A 162 4.03 -4.02 -15.35
CA VAL A 162 3.79 -5.04 -14.32
C VAL A 162 2.80 -6.10 -14.81
N ALA A 163 1.67 -5.68 -15.39
CA ALA A 163 0.64 -6.60 -15.86
C ALA A 163 1.13 -7.54 -16.97
N LEU A 164 2.02 -7.08 -17.83
CA LEU A 164 2.66 -7.87 -18.88
C LEU A 164 3.81 -8.76 -18.38
N GLY A 165 4.17 -8.67 -17.09
CA GLY A 165 5.30 -9.42 -16.53
C GLY A 165 6.67 -8.96 -17.03
N ILE A 166 6.80 -7.71 -17.43
CA ILE A 166 8.07 -7.08 -17.84
C ILE A 166 8.82 -6.60 -16.60
N ALA A 167 8.14 -5.90 -15.71
CA ALA A 167 8.67 -5.42 -14.45
C ALA A 167 8.01 -6.12 -13.27
N ASP A 168 8.79 -6.34 -12.21
CA ASP A 168 8.27 -6.86 -10.93
C ASP A 168 7.52 -5.76 -10.17
N ILE A 169 8.03 -4.53 -10.24
CA ILE A 169 7.55 -3.34 -9.54
C ILE A 169 7.32 -2.22 -10.55
N GLY A 170 6.14 -1.61 -10.52
CA GLY A 170 5.85 -0.36 -11.21
C GLY A 170 5.78 0.79 -10.22
N ILE A 171 6.44 1.91 -10.50
CA ILE A 171 6.32 3.14 -9.72
C ILE A 171 5.48 4.13 -10.49
N GLY A 172 4.43 4.59 -9.83
CA GLY A 172 3.51 5.61 -10.32
C GLY A 172 3.38 6.78 -9.36
N THR A 173 2.47 7.69 -9.70
CA THR A 173 1.99 8.75 -8.81
C THR A 173 0.47 8.68 -8.72
N ASP A 174 -0.10 9.14 -7.62
CA ASP A 174 -1.54 9.20 -7.42
C ASP A 174 -1.92 10.54 -6.80
N THR A 175 -2.73 11.31 -7.53
CA THR A 175 -3.35 12.56 -7.11
C THR A 175 -4.86 12.38 -7.00
N ALA A 176 -5.41 11.60 -7.94
CA ALA A 176 -6.84 11.41 -8.17
C ALA A 176 -7.27 9.94 -8.21
N GLY A 177 -6.31 9.01 -8.16
CA GLY A 177 -6.56 7.59 -8.37
C GLY A 177 -5.55 6.94 -9.32
N SER A 178 -4.53 7.67 -9.75
CA SER A 178 -3.57 7.22 -10.78
C SER A 178 -2.67 6.07 -10.35
N GLY A 179 -2.64 5.71 -9.07
CA GLY A 179 -2.00 4.50 -8.53
C GLY A 179 -2.99 3.37 -8.28
N ARG A 180 -4.29 3.61 -8.38
CA ARG A 180 -5.36 2.66 -8.04
C ARG A 180 -6.14 2.21 -9.28
N VAL A 181 -6.59 3.16 -10.10
CA VAL A 181 -7.36 2.88 -11.33
C VAL A 181 -6.61 1.95 -12.29
N PRO A 182 -5.34 2.21 -12.67
CA PRO A 182 -4.61 1.29 -13.54
C PRO A 182 -4.42 -0.09 -12.92
N ALA A 183 -4.22 -0.19 -11.59
CA ALA A 183 -4.13 -1.47 -10.89
C ALA A 183 -5.42 -2.27 -11.02
N ALA A 184 -6.57 -1.62 -10.78
CA ALA A 184 -7.89 -2.23 -10.86
C ALA A 184 -8.21 -2.80 -12.24
N LEU A 185 -7.89 -2.06 -13.30
CA LEU A 185 -8.15 -2.46 -14.68
C LEU A 185 -7.26 -3.61 -15.17
N HIS A 186 -6.15 -3.86 -14.48
CA HIS A 186 -5.22 -4.95 -14.82
C HIS A 186 -5.25 -6.12 -13.84
N GLY A 187 -6.05 -6.05 -12.79
CA GLY A 187 -6.09 -7.12 -11.78
C GLY A 187 -4.77 -7.27 -11.01
N ILE A 188 -4.02 -6.18 -10.82
CA ILE A 188 -2.80 -6.12 -10.03
C ILE A 188 -3.02 -5.31 -8.74
N VAL A 189 -2.02 -5.30 -7.86
CA VAL A 189 -2.06 -4.52 -6.62
C VAL A 189 -1.55 -3.11 -6.86
N GLY A 190 -2.24 -2.11 -6.28
CA GLY A 190 -1.82 -0.71 -6.25
C GLY A 190 -1.84 -0.16 -4.82
N ILE A 191 -0.69 0.30 -4.30
CA ILE A 191 -0.61 0.90 -2.96
C ILE A 191 -0.45 2.41 -3.08
N LYS A 192 -1.44 3.14 -2.56
CA LYS A 192 -1.38 4.57 -2.28
C LYS A 192 -1.23 4.76 -0.79
N ALA A 193 -0.02 5.01 -0.32
CA ALA A 193 0.24 5.29 1.09
C ALA A 193 -0.37 6.62 1.55
N THR A 194 -0.44 6.84 2.85
CA THR A 194 -0.70 8.16 3.45
C THR A 194 0.21 9.21 2.83
N LEU A 195 -0.32 10.40 2.52
CA LEU A 195 0.45 11.51 1.96
C LEU A 195 1.73 11.76 2.76
N GLY A 196 2.86 11.93 2.08
CA GLY A 196 4.16 12.25 2.65
C GLY A 196 4.87 11.10 3.39
N ILE A 197 4.28 9.91 3.55
CA ILE A 197 4.99 8.74 4.10
C ILE A 197 6.04 8.24 3.13
N ILE A 198 5.74 8.25 1.84
CA ILE A 198 6.73 8.11 0.77
C ILE A 198 7.04 9.52 0.26
N PRO A 199 8.30 9.99 0.33
CA PRO A 199 8.66 11.34 -0.10
C PRO A 199 8.41 11.56 -1.59
N THR A 200 8.01 12.78 -1.95
CA THR A 200 7.78 13.22 -3.33
C THR A 200 8.90 14.10 -3.90
N HIS A 201 10.01 14.26 -3.20
CA HIS A 201 11.20 14.93 -3.71
C HIS A 201 11.69 14.22 -4.99
N GLY A 202 11.87 14.99 -6.08
CA GLY A 202 12.20 14.45 -7.40
C GLY A 202 10.99 13.99 -8.21
N VAL A 203 9.78 14.49 -7.89
CA VAL A 203 8.55 14.23 -8.66
C VAL A 203 8.09 15.54 -9.31
N VAL A 204 7.87 15.53 -10.64
CA VAL A 204 7.14 16.61 -11.31
C VAL A 204 5.68 16.55 -10.87
N PRO A 205 5.17 17.56 -10.16
CA PRO A 205 3.87 17.49 -9.51
C PRO A 205 2.71 17.66 -10.50
N ALA A 206 1.54 17.12 -10.10
CA ALA A 206 0.24 17.47 -10.64
C ALA A 206 -0.50 18.42 -9.67
N CYS A 207 -0.63 18.01 -8.40
CA CYS A 207 -1.16 18.79 -7.30
C CYS A 207 -0.25 18.52 -6.10
N VAL A 208 0.67 19.44 -5.84
CA VAL A 208 1.82 19.21 -4.94
C VAL A 208 1.43 18.84 -3.51
N ASP A 209 0.28 19.31 -3.02
CA ASP A 209 -0.21 19.01 -1.67
C ASP A 209 -0.97 17.66 -1.59
N TYR A 210 -1.34 17.08 -2.75
CA TYR A 210 -2.14 15.86 -2.84
C TYR A 210 -1.46 14.71 -3.57
N ASP A 211 -0.29 14.93 -4.17
CA ASP A 211 0.47 13.90 -4.87
C ASP A 211 1.10 12.91 -3.90
N CYS A 212 1.11 11.63 -4.28
CA CYS A 212 1.93 10.63 -3.63
C CYS A 212 2.55 9.67 -4.65
N LEU A 213 3.73 9.14 -4.33
CA LEU A 213 4.31 8.00 -5.05
C LEU A 213 3.52 6.73 -4.71
N THR A 214 3.29 5.89 -5.71
CA THR A 214 2.54 4.65 -5.59
C THR A 214 3.30 3.47 -6.17
N VAL A 215 2.98 2.28 -5.67
CA VAL A 215 3.63 1.04 -6.06
C VAL A 215 2.61 0.11 -6.70
N PHE A 216 2.96 -0.44 -7.87
CA PHE A 216 2.26 -1.55 -8.51
C PHE A 216 3.10 -2.83 -8.37
N ALA A 217 2.44 -3.96 -8.10
CA ALA A 217 3.04 -5.28 -8.22
C ALA A 217 1.95 -6.34 -8.49
N GLN A 218 2.37 -7.55 -8.89
CA GLN A 218 1.45 -8.66 -9.12
C GLN A 218 0.81 -9.15 -7.81
N ASP A 219 1.53 -9.05 -6.69
CA ASP A 219 1.07 -9.52 -5.40
C ASP A 219 1.24 -8.47 -4.29
N LEU A 220 0.45 -8.62 -3.23
CA LEU A 220 0.40 -7.70 -2.10
C LEU A 220 1.70 -7.68 -1.29
N ALA A 221 2.40 -8.81 -1.18
CA ALA A 221 3.62 -8.90 -0.39
C ALA A 221 4.74 -8.08 -1.03
N LEU A 222 4.92 -8.22 -2.35
CA LEU A 222 5.92 -7.46 -3.10
C LEU A 222 5.57 -5.96 -3.11
N ALA A 223 4.31 -5.60 -3.41
CA ALA A 223 3.88 -4.20 -3.39
C ALA A 223 4.14 -3.54 -2.03
N THR A 224 3.81 -4.26 -0.94
CA THR A 224 4.02 -3.77 0.43
C THR A 224 5.50 -3.65 0.78
N THR A 225 6.33 -4.61 0.38
CA THR A 225 7.79 -4.56 0.61
C THR A 225 8.41 -3.37 -0.10
N ALA A 226 8.07 -3.16 -1.38
CA ALA A 226 8.57 -2.01 -2.14
C ALA A 226 8.11 -0.67 -1.54
N ALA A 227 6.83 -0.54 -1.19
CA ALA A 227 6.31 0.65 -0.52
C ALA A 227 7.00 0.89 0.85
N GLY A 228 7.26 -0.16 1.61
CA GLY A 228 7.99 -0.10 2.88
C GLY A 228 9.42 0.39 2.74
N VAL A 229 10.13 -0.07 1.71
CA VAL A 229 11.50 0.39 1.38
C VAL A 229 11.51 1.87 0.98
N MET A 230 10.50 2.32 0.22
CA MET A 230 10.39 3.72 -0.18
C MET A 230 10.00 4.66 0.98
N ALA A 231 9.30 4.14 2.00
CA ALA A 231 8.75 4.91 3.12
C ALA A 231 9.82 5.49 4.04
N GLY A 232 9.48 6.60 4.66
CA GLY A 232 10.31 7.27 5.66
C GLY A 232 10.62 8.72 5.27
N PRO A 233 10.98 9.57 6.27
CA PRO A 233 11.13 10.99 6.07
C PRO A 233 12.32 11.33 5.14
N ASP A 234 12.17 12.44 4.42
CA ASP A 234 13.21 13.08 3.63
C ASP A 234 13.34 14.54 4.06
N PRO A 235 14.52 14.99 4.50
CA PRO A 235 14.73 16.39 4.89
C PRO A 235 14.62 17.38 3.71
N LEU A 236 14.70 16.91 2.47
CA LEU A 236 14.54 17.73 1.26
C LEU A 236 13.08 17.87 0.82
N ASP A 237 12.16 17.09 1.40
CA ASP A 237 10.73 17.17 1.14
C ASP A 237 9.99 17.75 2.34
N ALA A 238 9.55 19.00 2.21
CA ALA A 238 8.80 19.70 3.28
C ALA A 238 7.46 19.05 3.61
N ARG A 239 6.92 18.17 2.73
CA ARG A 239 5.68 17.42 2.91
C ARG A 239 5.91 16.03 3.46
N SER A 240 7.15 15.61 3.56
CA SER A 240 7.53 14.30 4.09
C SER A 240 7.12 14.13 5.55
N ARG A 241 6.54 13.00 5.88
CA ARG A 241 5.97 12.69 7.20
C ARG A 241 6.58 11.43 7.79
N ARG A 242 6.58 11.33 9.12
CA ARG A 242 6.96 10.12 9.86
C ARG A 242 5.71 9.38 10.32
N TRP A 243 5.84 8.07 10.51
CA TRP A 243 4.82 7.31 11.24
C TRP A 243 4.62 7.92 12.63
N PRO A 244 3.38 8.22 13.04
CA PRO A 244 3.13 8.77 14.36
C PRO A 244 3.32 7.70 15.44
N ALA A 245 3.68 8.13 16.65
CA ALA A 245 3.86 7.24 17.79
C ALA A 245 2.60 6.42 18.17
N TYR A 246 1.43 6.77 17.62
CA TYR A 246 0.15 6.08 17.88
C TYR A 246 -0.33 5.20 16.72
N VAL A 247 0.50 4.96 15.69
CA VAL A 247 0.13 4.14 14.52
C VAL A 247 -0.36 2.75 14.96
N ARG A 248 -1.44 2.27 14.34
CA ARG A 248 -1.91 0.89 14.55
C ARG A 248 -1.13 -0.06 13.65
N LEU A 249 -0.70 -1.19 14.21
CA LEU A 249 0.18 -2.13 13.51
C LEU A 249 -0.55 -3.40 13.04
N ALA A 250 -1.83 -3.57 13.40
CA ALA A 250 -2.68 -4.66 12.93
C ALA A 250 -4.13 -4.22 12.86
N ALA A 251 -4.88 -4.79 11.88
CA ALA A 251 -6.33 -4.75 11.86
C ALA A 251 -6.93 -5.51 13.05
N SER A 252 -8.21 -5.33 13.29
CA SER A 252 -8.96 -6.06 14.29
C SER A 252 -9.03 -7.56 13.95
N SER A 253 -9.11 -8.44 14.96
CA SER A 253 -9.27 -9.89 14.73
C SER A 253 -10.59 -10.22 14.03
N THR A 254 -11.63 -9.42 14.27
CA THR A 254 -12.85 -9.40 13.47
C THR A 254 -12.85 -8.12 12.65
N ILE A 255 -12.60 -8.24 11.34
CA ILE A 255 -12.56 -7.10 10.43
C ILE A 255 -13.98 -6.60 10.21
N ARG A 256 -14.19 -5.28 10.37
CA ARG A 256 -15.45 -4.59 10.09
C ARG A 256 -15.23 -3.56 8.97
N LEU A 257 -15.97 -3.68 7.88
CA LEU A 257 -15.87 -2.77 6.73
C LEU A 257 -17.16 -2.00 6.50
N ALA A 258 -17.02 -0.71 6.25
CA ALA A 258 -18.05 0.09 5.65
C ALA A 258 -18.10 -0.18 4.13
N VAL A 259 -19.30 -0.17 3.54
CA VAL A 259 -19.52 -0.16 2.09
C VAL A 259 -20.52 0.92 1.71
N PRO A 260 -20.49 1.45 0.47
CA PRO A 260 -21.48 2.42 0.01
C PRO A 260 -22.91 1.87 0.05
N ARG A 261 -23.89 2.74 0.27
CA ARG A 261 -25.29 2.43 -0.01
C ARG A 261 -25.51 2.20 -1.50
N PRO A 262 -26.58 1.49 -1.91
CA PRO A 262 -26.88 1.28 -3.32
C PRO A 262 -26.96 2.57 -4.15
N ASP A 263 -27.56 3.64 -3.61
CA ASP A 263 -27.72 4.93 -4.28
C ASP A 263 -26.34 5.62 -4.54
N ASP A 264 -25.35 5.39 -3.69
CA ASP A 264 -23.99 5.91 -3.85
C ASP A 264 -23.20 5.17 -4.94
N LEU A 265 -23.73 4.05 -5.46
CA LEU A 265 -23.13 3.23 -6.51
C LEU A 265 -23.74 3.46 -7.90
N ASP A 266 -24.57 4.48 -8.09
CA ASP A 266 -25.24 4.78 -9.36
C ASP A 266 -24.30 5.06 -10.52
N ALA A 267 -23.08 5.52 -10.23
CA ALA A 267 -22.05 5.77 -11.24
C ALA A 267 -21.45 4.48 -11.84
N LEU A 268 -21.63 3.31 -11.23
CA LEU A 268 -21.10 2.05 -11.75
C LEU A 268 -21.89 1.58 -12.98
N CYS A 269 -21.18 1.07 -13.99
CA CYS A 269 -21.79 0.25 -15.01
C CYS A 269 -22.34 -1.07 -14.39
N ASP A 270 -23.31 -1.69 -15.08
CA ASP A 270 -24.01 -2.86 -14.55
C ASP A 270 -23.07 -4.03 -14.24
N GLU A 271 -22.09 -4.30 -15.09
CA GLU A 271 -21.07 -5.34 -14.87
C GLU A 271 -20.27 -5.11 -13.59
N TYR A 272 -19.86 -3.87 -13.32
CA TYR A 272 -19.06 -3.53 -12.15
C TYR A 272 -19.93 -3.51 -10.88
N ARG A 273 -21.19 -3.14 -10.98
CA ARG A 273 -22.15 -3.23 -9.90
C ARG A 273 -22.34 -4.67 -9.44
N GLU A 274 -22.50 -5.60 -10.40
CA GLU A 274 -22.60 -7.03 -10.12
C GLU A 274 -21.32 -7.60 -9.52
N ALA A 275 -20.15 -7.30 -10.10
CA ALA A 275 -18.86 -7.76 -9.61
C ALA A 275 -18.56 -7.23 -8.18
N PHE A 276 -18.95 -5.99 -7.87
CA PHE A 276 -18.84 -5.43 -6.53
C PHE A 276 -19.74 -6.17 -5.54
N ALA A 277 -21.01 -6.41 -5.89
CA ALA A 277 -21.94 -7.16 -5.04
C ALA A 277 -21.42 -8.57 -4.75
N LEU A 278 -20.87 -9.28 -5.76
CA LEU A 278 -20.26 -10.59 -5.59
C LEU A 278 -19.02 -10.54 -4.68
N THR A 279 -18.23 -9.47 -4.77
CA THR A 279 -17.05 -9.27 -3.92
C THR A 279 -17.45 -9.04 -2.47
N VAL A 280 -18.45 -8.19 -2.21
CA VAL A 280 -19.00 -7.94 -0.86
C VAL A 280 -19.56 -9.23 -0.26
N ALA A 281 -20.34 -10.00 -1.03
CA ALA A 281 -20.88 -11.27 -0.58
C ALA A 281 -19.78 -12.30 -0.23
N ALA A 282 -18.69 -12.35 -1.01
CA ALA A 282 -17.55 -13.21 -0.72
C ALA A 282 -16.81 -12.79 0.56
N ALA A 283 -16.67 -11.49 0.80
CA ALA A 283 -16.08 -10.95 2.01
C ALA A 283 -16.90 -11.33 3.26
N GLN A 284 -18.23 -11.21 3.20
CA GLN A 284 -19.14 -11.66 4.27
C GLN A 284 -19.01 -13.16 4.54
N GLN A 285 -18.94 -13.98 3.48
CA GLN A 285 -18.77 -15.43 3.61
C GLN A 285 -17.42 -15.80 4.26
N SER A 286 -16.39 -14.98 4.12
CA SER A 286 -15.09 -15.17 4.80
C SER A 286 -15.07 -14.71 6.25
N GLY A 287 -16.19 -14.17 6.78
CA GLY A 287 -16.33 -13.74 8.17
C GLY A 287 -16.02 -12.25 8.40
N ILE A 288 -15.91 -11.45 7.34
CA ILE A 288 -15.78 -9.99 7.45
C ILE A 288 -17.17 -9.40 7.71
N GLU A 289 -17.30 -8.57 8.74
CA GLU A 289 -18.53 -7.83 9.02
C GLU A 289 -18.65 -6.64 8.07
N ILE A 290 -19.80 -6.50 7.42
CA ILE A 290 -20.07 -5.45 6.41
C ILE A 290 -21.28 -4.62 6.85
N GLU A 291 -21.16 -3.31 6.79
CA GLU A 291 -22.25 -2.36 7.06
C GLU A 291 -22.32 -1.29 5.97
N GLU A 292 -23.53 -1.01 5.49
CA GLU A 292 -23.76 0.06 4.51
C GLU A 292 -23.76 1.43 5.18
N VAL A 293 -23.01 2.37 4.59
CA VAL A 293 -22.90 3.75 5.07
C VAL A 293 -23.14 4.75 3.94
N ASP A 294 -23.55 5.95 4.31
CA ASP A 294 -23.69 7.08 3.39
C ASP A 294 -22.32 7.70 3.11
N ILE A 295 -21.85 7.59 1.86
CA ILE A 295 -20.58 8.18 1.43
C ILE A 295 -20.77 9.43 0.58
N SER A 296 -21.99 9.96 0.44
CA SER A 296 -22.25 11.17 -0.34
C SER A 296 -21.34 12.35 0.05
N PRO A 297 -20.98 12.60 1.33
CA PRO A 297 -20.03 13.66 1.67
C PRO A 297 -18.63 13.47 1.09
N LEU A 298 -18.21 12.22 0.87
CA LEU A 298 -16.93 11.89 0.24
C LEU A 298 -16.99 12.12 -1.27
N LEU A 299 -18.12 11.72 -1.90
CA LEU A 299 -18.36 11.92 -3.32
C LEU A 299 -18.46 13.42 -3.67
N ASP A 300 -19.10 14.21 -2.82
CA ASP A 300 -19.17 15.67 -2.96
C ASP A 300 -17.76 16.29 -2.87
N ALA A 301 -16.95 15.88 -1.91
CA ALA A 301 -15.55 16.32 -1.78
C ALA A 301 -14.70 15.94 -3.01
N ALA A 302 -14.95 14.79 -3.61
CA ALA A 302 -14.24 14.31 -4.80
C ALA A 302 -14.38 15.27 -5.99
N THR A 303 -15.50 15.99 -6.11
CA THR A 303 -15.75 16.94 -7.20
C THR A 303 -14.80 18.14 -7.17
N LEU A 304 -14.34 18.54 -5.97
CA LEU A 304 -13.51 19.73 -5.78
C LEU A 304 -12.13 19.62 -6.47
N LEU A 305 -11.67 18.40 -6.79
CA LEU A 305 -10.37 18.23 -7.44
C LEU A 305 -10.31 18.82 -8.86
N TYR A 306 -11.42 18.81 -9.59
CA TYR A 306 -11.49 19.31 -10.96
C TYR A 306 -12.49 20.46 -11.15
N ASP A 307 -13.55 20.50 -10.36
CA ASP A 307 -14.62 21.50 -10.46
C ASP A 307 -14.46 22.63 -9.44
N GLY A 308 -13.61 22.43 -8.41
CA GLY A 308 -13.27 23.42 -7.39
C GLY A 308 -11.98 24.18 -7.69
N ALA A 309 -11.66 25.14 -6.81
CA ALA A 309 -10.47 25.97 -6.92
C ALA A 309 -9.16 25.22 -6.59
N VAL A 310 -9.24 24.00 -6.01
CA VAL A 310 -8.08 23.12 -5.80
C VAL A 310 -7.34 22.81 -7.11
N VAL A 311 -8.04 22.83 -8.24
CA VAL A 311 -7.43 22.67 -9.57
C VAL A 311 -6.31 23.69 -9.86
N ALA A 312 -6.27 24.83 -9.15
CA ALA A 312 -5.22 25.87 -9.27
C ALA A 312 -3.80 25.30 -8.98
N GLU A 313 -3.67 24.21 -8.23
CA GLU A 313 -2.38 23.54 -8.02
C GLU A 313 -1.79 23.01 -9.33
N ARG A 314 -2.62 22.57 -10.29
CA ARG A 314 -2.14 22.15 -11.61
C ARG A 314 -1.55 23.30 -12.42
N TYR A 315 -2.15 24.49 -12.31
CA TYR A 315 -1.58 25.69 -12.92
C TYR A 315 -0.27 26.09 -12.23
N ALA A 316 -0.23 26.05 -10.91
CA ALA A 316 0.99 26.32 -10.13
C ALA A 316 2.15 25.37 -10.50
N ALA A 317 1.83 24.11 -10.84
CA ALA A 317 2.83 23.11 -11.21
C ALA A 317 3.42 23.35 -12.62
N VAL A 318 2.58 23.51 -13.64
CA VAL A 318 3.01 23.51 -15.07
C VAL A 318 2.29 24.55 -15.94
N GLY A 319 1.50 25.43 -15.36
CA GLY A 319 0.69 26.40 -16.11
C GLY A 319 1.51 27.39 -16.91
N GLU A 320 2.57 27.96 -16.34
CA GLU A 320 3.47 28.88 -17.04
C GLU A 320 4.12 28.22 -18.27
N PHE A 321 4.59 26.97 -18.12
CA PHE A 321 5.17 26.21 -19.23
C PHE A 321 4.13 25.95 -20.33
N LEU A 322 2.94 25.45 -19.99
CA LEU A 322 1.89 25.14 -20.97
C LEU A 322 1.31 26.39 -21.63
N SER A 323 1.32 27.55 -20.98
CA SER A 323 0.89 28.84 -21.56
C SER A 323 1.80 29.28 -22.70
N GLY A 324 3.04 28.77 -22.77
CA GLY A 324 3.96 28.95 -23.90
C GLY A 324 3.56 28.20 -25.16
N GLY A 325 2.58 27.31 -25.11
CA GLY A 325 2.06 26.55 -26.25
C GLY A 325 3.06 25.54 -26.81
N PRO A 326 3.67 24.64 -26.00
CA PRO A 326 4.60 23.63 -26.50
C PRO A 326 3.88 22.70 -27.52
N ALA A 327 4.59 22.31 -28.57
CA ALA A 327 4.01 21.54 -29.70
C ALA A 327 3.53 20.14 -29.26
N GLY A 328 4.19 19.54 -28.26
CA GLY A 328 3.83 18.23 -27.69
C GLY A 328 2.79 18.29 -26.58
N ALA A 329 2.13 19.45 -26.33
CA ALA A 329 1.07 19.53 -25.33
C ALA A 329 -0.17 18.74 -25.78
N ASP A 330 -0.66 17.85 -24.92
CA ASP A 330 -1.97 17.23 -25.10
C ASP A 330 -3.07 18.29 -24.98
N PRO A 331 -4.00 18.40 -25.94
CA PRO A 331 -5.00 19.48 -25.97
C PRO A 331 -5.97 19.41 -24.77
N THR A 332 -6.29 18.21 -24.28
CA THR A 332 -7.17 18.03 -23.11
C THR A 332 -6.49 18.49 -21.84
N VAL A 333 -5.22 18.11 -21.66
CA VAL A 333 -4.40 18.53 -20.51
C VAL A 333 -4.18 20.04 -20.52
N ALA A 334 -3.82 20.60 -21.67
CA ALA A 334 -3.63 22.05 -21.84
C ALA A 334 -4.90 22.82 -21.49
N ALA A 335 -6.09 22.34 -21.92
CA ALA A 335 -7.37 22.95 -21.58
C ALA A 335 -7.69 22.90 -20.07
N ILE A 336 -7.41 21.78 -19.41
CA ILE A 336 -7.59 21.63 -17.94
C ILE A 336 -6.69 22.61 -17.20
N VAL A 337 -5.40 22.66 -17.54
CA VAL A 337 -4.42 23.52 -16.85
C VAL A 337 -4.69 25.00 -17.12
N ALA A 338 -5.05 25.37 -18.35
CA ALA A 338 -5.46 26.75 -18.66
C ALA A 338 -6.73 27.18 -17.92
N GLY A 339 -7.68 26.25 -17.70
CA GLY A 339 -8.86 26.48 -16.87
C GLY A 339 -8.52 26.71 -15.40
N ALA A 340 -7.44 26.13 -14.93
CA ALA A 340 -6.99 26.18 -13.54
C ALA A 340 -6.36 27.53 -13.12
N GLU A 341 -6.12 28.45 -14.05
CA GLU A 341 -5.72 29.84 -13.76
C GLU A 341 -6.89 30.68 -13.22
N LYS A 342 -8.13 30.31 -13.52
CA LYS A 342 -9.32 31.15 -13.28
C LYS A 342 -9.77 31.28 -11.84
N PRO A 343 -9.70 30.24 -10.99
CA PRO A 343 -10.20 30.34 -9.62
C PRO A 343 -9.52 31.46 -8.83
N ALA A 344 -10.33 32.21 -8.07
CA ALA A 344 -9.80 33.24 -7.21
C ALA A 344 -9.31 32.67 -5.88
N ALA A 345 -8.35 33.33 -5.23
CA ALA A 345 -7.76 32.87 -3.98
C ALA A 345 -8.79 32.62 -2.86
N HIS A 346 -9.87 33.42 -2.80
CA HIS A 346 -10.92 33.24 -1.78
C HIS A 346 -11.77 31.98 -2.04
N GLU A 347 -11.91 31.56 -3.30
CA GLU A 347 -12.59 30.30 -3.64
C GLU A 347 -11.75 29.10 -3.19
N LEU A 348 -10.43 29.14 -3.37
CA LEU A 348 -9.53 28.12 -2.84
C LEU A 348 -9.63 28.00 -1.31
N VAL A 349 -9.69 29.15 -0.59
CA VAL A 349 -9.86 29.13 0.87
C VAL A 349 -11.19 28.49 1.28
N ALA A 350 -12.29 28.76 0.54
CA ALA A 350 -13.59 28.16 0.79
C ALA A 350 -13.57 26.63 0.53
N ASP A 351 -12.91 26.19 -0.53
CA ASP A 351 -12.78 24.76 -0.84
C ASP A 351 -11.93 24.03 0.20
N LEU A 352 -10.81 24.61 0.63
CA LEU A 352 -9.99 24.04 1.70
C LEU A 352 -10.77 23.86 3.02
N ASP A 353 -11.64 24.84 3.39
CA ASP A 353 -12.52 24.72 4.55
C ASP A 353 -13.58 23.62 4.34
N THR A 354 -14.12 23.49 3.12
CA THR A 354 -15.04 22.40 2.76
C THR A 354 -14.36 21.04 2.87
N LEU A 355 -13.13 20.88 2.38
CA LEU A 355 -12.35 19.65 2.50
C LEU A 355 -12.04 19.29 3.96
N LEU A 356 -11.75 20.28 4.82
CA LEU A 356 -11.54 20.03 6.25
C LEU A 356 -12.81 19.49 6.93
N ARG A 357 -14.00 20.03 6.58
CA ARG A 357 -15.28 19.52 7.09
C ARG A 357 -15.57 18.11 6.55
N ALA A 358 -15.36 17.88 5.25
CA ALA A 358 -15.53 16.56 4.65
C ALA A 358 -14.59 15.52 5.28
N LYS A 359 -13.34 15.90 5.58
CA LYS A 359 -12.40 15.03 6.30
C LYS A 359 -12.93 14.68 7.70
N ALA A 360 -13.48 15.62 8.44
CA ALA A 360 -14.08 15.35 9.75
C ALA A 360 -15.30 14.41 9.64
N GLN A 361 -16.15 14.59 8.63
CA GLN A 361 -17.27 13.69 8.35
C GLN A 361 -16.80 12.29 7.95
N ALA A 362 -15.77 12.17 7.11
CA ALA A 362 -15.18 10.89 6.75
C ALA A 362 -14.68 10.12 7.99
N MET A 363 -14.06 10.80 8.96
CA MET A 363 -13.62 10.18 10.22
C MET A 363 -14.81 9.69 11.06
N GLN A 364 -15.95 10.40 11.06
CA GLN A 364 -17.17 9.97 11.73
C GLN A 364 -17.81 8.76 11.03
N ILE A 365 -17.87 8.78 9.70
CA ILE A 365 -18.39 7.64 8.90
C ILE A 365 -17.58 6.37 9.16
N LEU A 366 -16.26 6.50 9.31
CA LEU A 366 -15.35 5.37 9.49
C LEU A 366 -15.12 4.99 10.96
N GLU A 367 -15.78 5.65 11.90
CA GLU A 367 -15.64 5.32 13.32
C GLU A 367 -16.11 3.88 13.60
N GLY A 368 -15.22 3.06 14.15
CA GLY A 368 -15.48 1.65 14.46
C GLY A 368 -15.35 0.68 13.28
N PHE A 369 -14.93 1.14 12.11
CA PHE A 369 -14.58 0.30 10.97
C PHE A 369 -13.06 0.19 10.78
N ASP A 370 -12.60 -0.94 10.23
CA ASP A 370 -11.21 -1.13 9.82
C ASP A 370 -10.92 -0.50 8.44
N GLY A 371 -11.95 -0.08 7.71
CA GLY A 371 -11.83 0.63 6.43
C GLY A 371 -13.14 0.73 5.66
N LEU A 372 -13.08 1.47 4.56
CA LEU A 372 -14.14 1.60 3.57
C LEU A 372 -13.77 0.77 2.33
N LEU A 373 -14.61 -0.19 1.98
CA LEU A 373 -14.46 -1.01 0.78
C LEU A 373 -15.24 -0.37 -0.37
N LEU A 374 -14.55 -0.06 -1.45
CA LEU A 374 -15.11 0.61 -2.63
C LEU A 374 -14.75 -0.14 -3.92
N PRO A 375 -15.58 -0.02 -4.98
CA PRO A 375 -15.10 -0.23 -6.33
C PRO A 375 -14.02 0.83 -6.63
N THR A 376 -12.97 0.46 -7.38
CA THR A 376 -11.88 1.43 -7.64
C THR A 376 -12.25 2.41 -8.75
N THR A 377 -13.00 1.96 -9.76
CA THR A 377 -13.45 2.80 -10.89
C THR A 377 -14.84 2.38 -11.34
N THR A 378 -15.49 3.18 -12.17
CA THR A 378 -16.90 3.00 -12.53
C THR A 378 -17.11 2.09 -13.73
N GLU A 379 -16.13 2.01 -14.64
CA GLU A 379 -16.22 1.35 -15.93
C GLU A 379 -14.82 1.05 -16.49
N HIS A 380 -14.74 0.21 -17.53
CA HIS A 380 -13.53 0.02 -18.31
C HIS A 380 -13.77 0.41 -19.79
N PRO A 381 -13.59 1.67 -20.17
CA PRO A 381 -13.92 2.16 -21.50
C PRO A 381 -12.91 1.69 -22.56
N THR A 382 -13.34 1.73 -23.83
CA THR A 382 -12.42 1.61 -24.97
C THR A 382 -11.67 2.91 -25.21
N ILE A 383 -10.53 2.85 -25.90
CA ILE A 383 -9.77 4.02 -26.32
C ILE A 383 -10.64 4.92 -27.21
N ALA A 384 -11.37 4.33 -28.16
CA ALA A 384 -12.28 5.09 -29.04
C ALA A 384 -13.38 5.83 -28.25
N ALA A 385 -13.95 5.22 -27.21
CA ALA A 385 -14.94 5.90 -26.36
C ALA A 385 -14.35 7.11 -25.64
N VAL A 386 -13.09 7.01 -25.18
CA VAL A 386 -12.39 8.15 -24.55
C VAL A 386 -12.07 9.25 -25.55
N GLU A 387 -11.76 8.92 -26.81
CA GLU A 387 -11.58 9.91 -27.89
C GLU A 387 -12.88 10.70 -28.13
N ASP A 388 -14.04 10.02 -28.08
CA ASP A 388 -15.36 10.66 -28.24
C ASP A 388 -15.77 11.53 -27.03
N ASP A 389 -15.42 11.14 -25.79
CA ASP A 389 -15.75 11.87 -24.55
C ASP A 389 -14.54 11.94 -23.58
N PRO A 390 -13.49 12.74 -23.92
CA PRO A 390 -12.25 12.75 -23.16
C PRO A 390 -12.36 13.38 -21.75
N PHE A 391 -13.39 14.17 -21.49
CA PHE A 391 -13.62 14.79 -20.19
C PHE A 391 -14.59 14.00 -19.33
N GLY A 392 -15.74 13.60 -19.88
CA GLY A 392 -16.80 12.94 -19.14
C GLY A 392 -16.41 11.56 -18.64
N ILE A 393 -15.78 10.73 -19.49
CA ILE A 393 -15.29 9.41 -19.09
C ILE A 393 -14.23 9.53 -18.00
N ASN A 394 -13.24 10.42 -18.20
CA ASN A 394 -12.20 10.63 -17.19
C ASN A 394 -12.79 11.05 -15.82
N ARG A 395 -13.80 11.93 -15.84
CA ARG A 395 -14.49 12.37 -14.62
C ARG A 395 -15.18 11.20 -13.92
N ARG A 396 -15.97 10.39 -14.66
CA ARG A 396 -16.68 9.23 -14.11
C ARG A 396 -15.71 8.21 -13.52
N MET A 397 -14.61 7.90 -14.20
CA MET A 397 -13.62 6.94 -13.72
C MET A 397 -13.01 7.33 -12.36
N GLY A 398 -12.97 8.62 -12.02
CA GLY A 398 -12.46 9.14 -10.76
C GLY A 398 -13.47 9.24 -9.61
N THR A 399 -14.74 8.88 -9.82
CA THR A 399 -15.83 9.08 -8.86
C THR A 399 -15.48 8.57 -7.46
N TYR A 400 -14.93 7.36 -7.36
CA TYR A 400 -14.64 6.72 -6.06
C TYR A 400 -13.21 6.96 -5.57
N THR A 401 -12.33 7.56 -6.38
CA THR A 401 -10.90 7.71 -6.02
C THR A 401 -10.49 9.13 -5.64
N ASN A 402 -11.12 10.17 -6.23
CA ASN A 402 -10.64 11.54 -6.14
C ASN A 402 -10.61 12.10 -4.70
N PHE A 403 -11.57 11.74 -3.85
CA PHE A 403 -11.62 12.25 -2.46
C PHE A 403 -10.46 11.75 -1.60
N CYS A 404 -9.89 10.58 -1.92
CA CYS A 404 -8.94 9.90 -1.04
C CYS A 404 -7.69 10.76 -0.74
N ASN A 405 -7.14 11.41 -1.76
CA ASN A 405 -5.99 12.31 -1.59
C ASN A 405 -6.41 13.63 -0.92
N LEU A 406 -7.53 14.22 -1.35
CA LEU A 406 -8.05 15.47 -0.80
C LEU A 406 -8.34 15.41 0.70
N LEU A 407 -8.77 14.24 1.18
CA LEU A 407 -9.10 14.00 2.60
C LEU A 407 -7.93 13.35 3.38
N ASP A 408 -6.71 13.30 2.79
CA ASP A 408 -5.51 12.70 3.41
C ASP A 408 -5.80 11.27 3.90
N MET A 409 -6.28 10.41 3.01
CA MET A 409 -6.54 8.99 3.29
C MET A 409 -5.53 8.10 2.57
N ALA A 410 -5.28 6.91 3.09
CA ALA A 410 -4.52 5.87 2.41
C ALA A 410 -5.45 4.86 1.72
N ALA A 411 -4.95 4.17 0.69
CA ALA A 411 -5.73 3.15 0.00
C ALA A 411 -4.85 2.03 -0.57
N VAL A 412 -5.40 0.81 -0.57
CA VAL A 412 -4.82 -0.36 -1.24
C VAL A 412 -5.83 -0.90 -2.24
N ALA A 413 -5.49 -0.83 -3.53
CA ALA A 413 -6.28 -1.44 -4.60
C ALA A 413 -5.84 -2.89 -4.81
N VAL A 414 -6.80 -3.80 -4.89
CA VAL A 414 -6.56 -5.23 -5.12
C VAL A 414 -7.64 -5.80 -6.07
N PRO A 415 -7.39 -6.96 -6.71
CA PRO A 415 -8.41 -7.62 -7.50
C PRO A 415 -9.66 -7.98 -6.67
N GLY A 416 -10.84 -7.64 -7.19
CA GLY A 416 -12.13 -8.13 -6.72
C GLY A 416 -12.56 -9.41 -7.45
N ARG A 417 -13.83 -9.77 -7.34
CA ARG A 417 -14.41 -10.81 -8.17
C ARG A 417 -14.48 -10.32 -9.62
N PRO A 418 -14.06 -11.11 -10.60
CA PRO A 418 -14.11 -10.69 -12.00
C PRO A 418 -15.56 -10.47 -12.45
N THR A 419 -15.74 -9.72 -13.54
CA THR A 419 -17.05 -9.58 -14.18
C THR A 419 -17.58 -10.93 -14.69
N ALA A 420 -18.84 -10.99 -15.08
CA ALA A 420 -19.45 -12.21 -15.64
C ALA A 420 -18.72 -12.72 -16.89
N GLU A 421 -18.06 -11.81 -17.64
CA GLU A 421 -17.24 -12.15 -18.81
C GLU A 421 -15.83 -12.60 -18.44
N GLY A 422 -15.46 -12.55 -17.15
CA GLY A 422 -14.12 -12.91 -16.66
C GLY A 422 -13.11 -11.76 -16.72
N ASN A 423 -13.53 -10.53 -17.03
CA ASN A 423 -12.67 -9.37 -17.09
C ASN A 423 -12.23 -8.92 -15.67
N PRO A 424 -11.04 -8.35 -15.52
CA PRO A 424 -10.60 -7.79 -14.25
C PRO A 424 -11.56 -6.72 -13.71
N PHE A 425 -11.84 -6.81 -12.42
CA PHE A 425 -12.54 -5.81 -11.65
C PHE A 425 -11.74 -5.56 -10.36
N GLY A 426 -11.44 -4.30 -10.07
CA GLY A 426 -10.66 -3.93 -8.88
C GLY A 426 -11.50 -3.26 -7.82
N ILE A 427 -11.23 -3.63 -6.59
CA ILE A 427 -11.72 -2.98 -5.37
C ILE A 427 -10.58 -2.23 -4.69
N MET A 428 -10.91 -1.30 -3.81
CA MET A 428 -9.92 -0.67 -2.93
C MET A 428 -10.42 -0.62 -1.50
N VAL A 429 -9.48 -0.76 -0.57
CA VAL A 429 -9.68 -0.52 0.86
C VAL A 429 -9.15 0.88 1.16
N VAL A 430 -10.02 1.77 1.58
CA VAL A 430 -9.68 3.16 1.94
C VAL A 430 -9.72 3.31 3.46
N VAL A 431 -8.68 3.92 4.01
CA VAL A 431 -8.51 4.10 5.47
C VAL A 431 -8.06 5.52 5.80
N PRO A 432 -8.28 6.01 7.02
CA PRO A 432 -7.70 7.26 7.49
C PRO A 432 -6.17 7.28 7.36
N ALA A 433 -5.59 8.49 7.31
CA ALA A 433 -4.14 8.65 7.34
C ALA A 433 -3.50 7.85 8.49
N PHE A 434 -2.35 7.24 8.20
CA PHE A 434 -1.57 6.40 9.12
C PHE A 434 -2.24 5.09 9.56
N HIS A 435 -3.33 4.68 8.89
CA HIS A 435 -3.90 3.34 9.02
C HIS A 435 -3.48 2.40 7.87
N ASP A 436 -2.41 2.71 7.18
CA ASP A 436 -1.91 1.98 5.99
C ASP A 436 -1.72 0.49 6.26
N GLN A 437 -1.21 0.11 7.44
CA GLN A 437 -1.09 -1.31 7.82
C GLN A 437 -2.46 -1.99 7.90
N ILE A 438 -3.49 -1.27 8.35
CA ILE A 438 -4.85 -1.80 8.41
C ILE A 438 -5.38 -2.06 7.00
N ALA A 439 -5.16 -1.12 6.06
CA ALA A 439 -5.55 -1.32 4.66
C ALA A 439 -4.88 -2.54 4.04
N VAL A 440 -3.59 -2.76 4.33
CA VAL A 440 -2.83 -3.94 3.88
C VAL A 440 -3.39 -5.23 4.50
N ASP A 441 -3.67 -5.25 5.80
CA ASP A 441 -4.21 -6.42 6.50
C ASP A 441 -5.61 -6.78 5.97
N VAL A 442 -6.47 -5.78 5.75
CA VAL A 442 -7.80 -5.97 5.16
C VAL A 442 -7.70 -6.46 3.71
N ALA A 443 -6.82 -5.87 2.90
CA ALA A 443 -6.58 -6.32 1.53
C ALA A 443 -6.10 -7.78 1.48
N ALA A 444 -5.23 -8.17 2.43
CA ALA A 444 -4.78 -9.55 2.57
C ALA A 444 -5.93 -10.51 2.93
N ALA A 445 -6.82 -10.12 3.83
CA ALA A 445 -7.99 -10.91 4.20
C ALA A 445 -8.96 -11.06 3.01
N LEU A 446 -9.22 -10.00 2.25
CA LEU A 446 -10.09 -10.01 1.07
C LEU A 446 -9.54 -10.90 -0.06
N THR A 447 -8.22 -10.96 -0.20
CA THR A 447 -7.54 -11.75 -1.25
C THR A 447 -7.11 -13.14 -0.79
N GLY A 448 -7.26 -13.46 0.51
CA GLY A 448 -6.93 -14.77 1.07
C GLY A 448 -5.42 -15.04 1.16
N VAL A 449 -4.59 -13.99 1.25
CA VAL A 449 -3.14 -14.11 1.39
C VAL A 449 -2.68 -13.74 2.82
N ALA A 450 -1.45 -14.10 3.17
CA ALA A 450 -0.87 -13.66 4.43
C ALA A 450 -0.65 -12.13 4.42
N ALA A 451 -1.00 -11.46 5.52
CA ALA A 451 -0.85 -10.01 5.64
C ALA A 451 0.63 -9.61 5.78
N PRO A 452 1.21 -8.91 4.80
CA PRO A 452 2.59 -8.45 4.87
C PRO A 452 2.71 -7.26 5.84
N ARG A 453 3.93 -7.00 6.28
CA ARG A 453 4.23 -5.86 7.15
C ARG A 453 4.64 -4.66 6.31
N PHE A 454 3.88 -3.58 6.43
CA PHE A 454 4.18 -2.29 5.80
C PHE A 454 4.84 -1.31 6.76
N VAL A 455 4.27 -1.18 7.97
CA VAL A 455 4.77 -0.22 8.97
C VAL A 455 5.90 -0.84 9.77
N ASP A 456 7.13 -0.32 9.60
CA ASP A 456 8.29 -0.70 10.40
C ASP A 456 8.52 0.28 11.54
N ALA A 457 7.63 0.26 12.52
CA ALA A 457 7.67 1.08 13.73
C ALA A 457 7.22 0.28 14.94
N GLY A 458 7.41 0.83 16.13
CA GLY A 458 6.90 0.28 17.38
C GLY A 458 7.93 -0.50 18.20
N VAL A 459 7.47 -1.04 19.31
CA VAL A 459 8.25 -1.71 20.34
C VAL A 459 7.73 -3.13 20.54
N ASP A 460 8.63 -4.08 20.68
CA ASP A 460 8.30 -5.48 20.93
C ASP A 460 7.94 -5.70 22.42
N LEU A 461 6.81 -6.36 22.66
CA LEU A 461 6.31 -6.75 23.98
C LEU A 461 6.15 -8.27 24.07
N ALA A 462 6.89 -8.91 24.97
CA ALA A 462 6.78 -10.33 25.25
C ALA A 462 5.69 -10.58 26.30
N VAL A 463 4.74 -11.47 25.99
CA VAL A 463 3.66 -11.88 26.88
C VAL A 463 3.73 -13.38 27.20
N PHE A 464 3.44 -13.76 28.44
CA PHE A 464 3.61 -15.14 28.92
C PHE A 464 2.36 -15.69 29.61
N GLY A 465 1.21 -14.97 29.54
CA GLY A 465 0.05 -15.32 30.35
C GLY A 465 -1.31 -14.92 29.79
N ALA A 466 -2.09 -14.16 30.52
CA ALA A 466 -3.47 -13.80 30.18
C ALA A 466 -3.62 -12.98 28.90
N HIS A 467 -2.54 -12.41 28.36
CA HIS A 467 -2.50 -11.67 27.11
C HIS A 467 -2.09 -12.52 25.89
N LEU A 468 -1.73 -13.81 26.06
CA LEU A 468 -1.51 -14.73 24.93
C LEU A 468 -2.78 -14.84 24.08
N ARG A 469 -2.63 -15.16 22.80
CA ARG A 469 -3.78 -15.39 21.89
C ARG A 469 -4.72 -16.46 22.49
N GLY A 470 -6.02 -16.19 22.42
CA GLY A 470 -7.05 -17.05 23.01
C GLY A 470 -7.13 -17.00 24.54
N GLN A 471 -6.38 -16.14 25.23
CA GLN A 471 -6.48 -15.93 26.66
C GLN A 471 -7.32 -14.69 27.02
N PRO A 472 -7.87 -14.59 28.25
CA PRO A 472 -8.93 -13.63 28.60
C PRO A 472 -8.59 -12.14 28.44
N LEU A 473 -7.33 -11.75 28.42
CA LEU A 473 -6.92 -10.34 28.30
C LEU A 473 -6.29 -10.02 26.92
N HIS A 474 -6.32 -10.94 25.98
CA HIS A 474 -5.77 -10.71 24.64
C HIS A 474 -6.40 -9.48 23.93
N PHE A 475 -7.70 -9.26 24.14
CA PHE A 475 -8.44 -8.12 23.59
C PHE A 475 -7.80 -6.76 23.91
N GLN A 476 -7.03 -6.64 25.00
CA GLN A 476 -6.34 -5.40 25.37
C GLN A 476 -5.21 -5.07 24.38
N LEU A 477 -4.53 -6.08 23.86
CA LEU A 477 -3.51 -5.92 22.81
C LEU A 477 -4.16 -5.58 21.45
N GLU A 478 -5.23 -6.30 21.11
CA GLU A 478 -6.00 -6.04 19.88
C GLU A 478 -6.56 -4.61 19.85
N GLY A 479 -7.14 -4.14 20.96
CA GLY A 479 -7.66 -2.79 21.11
C GLY A 479 -6.60 -1.70 20.92
N LEU A 480 -5.32 -2.01 21.15
CA LEU A 480 -4.18 -1.13 20.90
C LEU A 480 -3.58 -1.29 19.49
N GLY A 481 -4.13 -2.16 18.67
CA GLY A 481 -3.61 -2.47 17.34
C GLY A 481 -2.25 -3.17 17.38
N ALA A 482 -2.03 -4.03 18.37
CA ALA A 482 -0.81 -4.82 18.51
C ALA A 482 -0.74 -5.90 17.41
N ARG A 483 0.42 -6.05 16.77
CA ARG A 483 0.67 -7.10 15.79
C ARG A 483 1.38 -8.27 16.42
N PHE A 484 0.83 -9.47 16.34
CA PHE A 484 1.54 -10.71 16.64
C PHE A 484 2.72 -10.87 15.67
N THR A 485 3.91 -11.17 16.20
CA THR A 485 5.10 -11.39 15.40
C THR A 485 5.54 -12.86 15.37
N GLU A 486 5.69 -13.48 16.53
CA GLU A 486 6.19 -14.85 16.63
C GLU A 486 5.90 -15.48 18.02
N GLU A 487 5.99 -16.80 18.08
CA GLU A 487 6.11 -17.53 19.34
C GLU A 487 7.56 -17.48 19.82
N ILE A 488 7.75 -17.24 21.10
CA ILE A 488 9.07 -17.07 21.71
C ILE A 488 9.27 -18.00 22.90
N ARG A 489 10.53 -18.11 23.33
CA ARG A 489 10.91 -18.69 24.62
C ARG A 489 11.87 -17.75 25.35
N THR A 490 11.76 -17.68 26.68
CA THR A 490 12.78 -17.00 27.48
C THR A 490 14.09 -17.81 27.49
N SER A 491 15.18 -17.18 27.94
CA SER A 491 16.37 -17.93 28.38
C SER A 491 16.01 -18.85 29.58
N ASP A 492 16.93 -19.72 30.01
CA ASP A 492 16.79 -20.61 31.14
C ASP A 492 16.93 -19.91 32.53
N ALA A 493 16.98 -18.58 32.52
CA ALA A 493 17.12 -17.77 33.71
C ALA A 493 15.78 -17.49 34.42
N TYR A 494 14.65 -17.98 33.92
CA TYR A 494 13.34 -17.58 34.41
C TYR A 494 12.53 -18.71 35.01
N ARG A 495 11.71 -18.34 36.02
CA ARG A 495 10.65 -19.19 36.61
C ARG A 495 9.29 -18.54 36.37
N LEU A 496 8.27 -19.39 36.29
CA LEU A 496 6.88 -18.97 36.13
C LEU A 496 6.07 -19.28 37.40
N MET A 497 5.40 -18.25 37.92
CA MET A 497 4.65 -18.33 39.18
C MET A 497 3.16 -18.12 38.91
N ALA A 498 2.27 -18.95 39.46
CA ALA A 498 0.81 -18.73 39.40
C ALA A 498 0.41 -17.73 40.50
N LEU A 499 0.10 -16.49 40.08
CA LEU A 499 -0.28 -15.41 41.00
C LEU A 499 -1.75 -15.52 41.42
N ASN A 500 -2.05 -15.10 42.66
CA ASN A 500 -3.42 -15.01 43.15
C ASN A 500 -4.09 -13.71 42.68
N THR A 501 -4.52 -13.69 41.40
CA THR A 501 -5.16 -12.53 40.74
C THR A 501 -6.48 -12.92 40.08
N THR A 502 -7.35 -11.94 39.82
CA THR A 502 -8.60 -12.11 39.04
C THR A 502 -8.58 -11.16 37.84
N PRO A 503 -8.58 -11.64 36.57
CA PRO A 503 -8.42 -13.06 36.21
C PRO A 503 -7.06 -13.63 36.62
N PRO A 504 -6.90 -14.98 36.67
CA PRO A 504 -5.63 -15.62 37.00
C PRO A 504 -4.53 -15.22 36.00
N LYS A 505 -3.35 -14.85 36.51
CA LYS A 505 -2.19 -14.42 35.72
C LYS A 505 -0.93 -15.13 36.23
N PRO A 506 0.03 -15.44 35.34
CA PRO A 506 1.36 -15.83 35.78
C PRO A 506 2.23 -14.60 36.04
N GLY A 507 3.20 -14.77 36.93
CA GLY A 507 4.33 -13.87 37.13
C GLY A 507 5.61 -14.50 36.60
N LEU A 508 6.31 -13.85 35.72
CA LEU A 508 7.64 -14.25 35.26
C LEU A 508 8.69 -13.64 36.19
N VAL A 509 9.59 -14.47 36.71
CA VAL A 509 10.62 -14.03 37.68
C VAL A 509 11.99 -14.49 37.22
N ARG A 510 12.96 -13.57 37.18
CA ARG A 510 14.34 -13.87 36.82
C ARG A 510 15.11 -14.36 38.06
N HIS A 511 15.65 -15.57 37.99
CA HIS A 511 16.45 -16.20 39.06
C HIS A 511 17.96 -16.28 38.68
N GLY A 512 18.35 -16.02 37.46
CA GLY A 512 19.71 -16.12 36.93
C GLY A 512 19.91 -17.33 36.01
N ALA A 513 21.00 -17.31 35.24
CA ALA A 513 21.31 -18.33 34.23
C ALA A 513 21.32 -19.74 34.84
N GLY A 514 20.63 -20.70 34.21
CA GLY A 514 20.53 -22.07 34.65
C GLY A 514 19.65 -22.31 35.90
N ALA A 515 19.01 -21.28 36.47
CA ALA A 515 18.17 -21.40 37.70
C ALA A 515 16.67 -21.52 37.39
N GLY A 516 16.28 -21.58 36.14
CA GLY A 516 14.91 -21.74 35.63
C GLY A 516 14.84 -22.64 34.39
N VAL A 517 13.83 -22.42 33.55
CA VAL A 517 13.67 -23.11 32.26
C VAL A 517 13.20 -22.12 31.19
N PRO A 518 13.38 -22.43 29.89
CA PRO A 518 12.77 -21.63 28.82
C PRO A 518 11.25 -21.65 28.91
N ILE A 519 10.62 -20.48 29.15
CA ILE A 519 9.17 -20.30 29.26
C ILE A 519 8.60 -19.88 27.90
N VAL A 520 7.58 -20.59 27.44
CA VAL A 520 6.86 -20.28 26.19
C VAL A 520 6.05 -18.99 26.34
N GLY A 521 6.16 -18.12 25.38
CA GLY A 521 5.44 -16.86 25.26
C GLY A 521 5.15 -16.48 23.81
N GLU A 522 4.59 -15.30 23.64
CA GLU A 522 4.34 -14.69 22.34
C GLU A 522 4.91 -13.27 22.31
N LEU A 523 5.41 -12.86 21.15
CA LEU A 523 5.92 -11.52 20.89
C LEU A 523 4.91 -10.74 20.09
N PHE A 524 4.58 -9.56 20.58
CA PHE A 524 3.71 -8.60 19.92
C PHE A 524 4.45 -7.30 19.68
N ARG A 525 4.19 -6.64 18.56
CA ARG A 525 4.67 -5.29 18.31
C ARG A 525 3.55 -4.29 18.53
N LEU A 526 3.79 -3.26 19.35
CA LEU A 526 2.88 -2.17 19.63
C LEU A 526 3.52 -0.85 19.21
N SER A 527 2.69 0.14 18.87
CA SER A 527 3.18 1.52 18.77
C SER A 527 3.69 2.01 20.13
N GLU A 528 4.59 3.01 20.11
CA GLU A 528 5.12 3.60 21.35
C GLU A 528 4.00 4.11 22.27
N ALA A 529 3.02 4.83 21.72
CA ALA A 529 1.87 5.31 22.48
C ALA A 529 0.94 4.16 22.93
N GLY A 530 0.85 3.08 22.12
CA GLY A 530 0.12 1.86 22.51
C GLY A 530 0.74 1.20 23.72
N LEU A 531 2.07 1.01 23.72
CA LEU A 531 2.80 0.47 24.86
C LEU A 531 2.68 1.39 26.07
N GLY A 532 2.76 2.72 25.90
CA GLY A 532 2.58 3.70 26.98
C GLY A 532 1.20 3.61 27.62
N ARG A 533 0.12 3.51 26.83
CA ARG A 533 -1.26 3.31 27.33
C ARG A 533 -1.40 1.97 28.03
N PHE A 534 -0.81 0.92 27.47
CA PHE A 534 -0.82 -0.40 28.07
C PHE A 534 -0.15 -0.41 29.45
N LEU A 535 1.05 0.21 29.56
CA LEU A 535 1.79 0.34 30.82
C LEU A 535 1.01 1.16 31.87
N ALA A 536 0.39 2.27 31.46
CA ALA A 536 -0.41 3.12 32.37
C ALA A 536 -1.64 2.40 32.93
N ALA A 537 -2.19 1.44 32.19
CA ALA A 537 -3.35 0.64 32.59
C ALA A 537 -2.97 -0.65 33.33
N LEU A 538 -1.68 -0.96 33.50
CA LEU A 538 -1.21 -2.21 34.06
C LEU A 538 -1.44 -2.24 35.56
N PRO A 539 -2.30 -3.16 36.11
CA PRO A 539 -2.58 -3.22 37.53
C PRO A 539 -1.49 -3.99 38.29
N ALA A 540 -1.28 -3.61 39.56
CA ALA A 540 -0.48 -4.43 40.44
C ALA A 540 -1.05 -5.86 40.53
N PRO A 541 -0.23 -6.89 40.71
CA PRO A 541 1.21 -6.87 40.94
C PRO A 541 2.07 -6.97 39.65
N MET A 542 1.47 -6.74 38.45
CA MET A 542 2.17 -6.88 37.20
C MET A 542 3.14 -5.73 36.97
N THR A 543 4.26 -6.03 36.33
CA THR A 543 5.29 -5.07 35.92
C THR A 543 5.73 -5.33 34.48
N LEU A 544 6.33 -4.33 33.81
CA LEU A 544 7.10 -4.54 32.60
C LEU A 544 8.59 -4.36 32.91
N THR A 545 9.41 -5.22 32.33
CA THR A 545 10.85 -5.25 32.52
C THR A 545 11.54 -5.75 31.25
N SER A 546 12.87 -5.73 31.22
CA SER A 546 13.63 -6.40 30.17
C SER A 546 13.61 -7.91 30.39
N VAL A 547 13.21 -8.66 29.36
CA VAL A 547 13.18 -10.13 29.34
C VAL A 547 14.16 -10.64 28.29
N GLU A 548 15.05 -11.53 28.68
CA GLU A 548 16.03 -12.20 27.84
C GLU A 548 15.38 -13.43 27.18
N LEU A 549 15.45 -13.51 25.86
CA LEU A 549 14.94 -14.61 25.05
C LEU A 549 16.02 -15.68 24.85
N SER A 550 15.59 -16.89 24.43
CA SER A 550 16.49 -18.02 24.19
C SER A 550 17.44 -17.81 23.00
N ASP A 551 17.14 -16.87 22.09
CA ASP A 551 17.98 -16.47 20.96
C ASP A 551 18.94 -15.32 21.28
N GLY A 552 18.98 -14.85 22.54
CA GLY A 552 19.87 -13.80 23.01
C GLY A 552 19.31 -12.37 22.88
N ARG A 553 18.15 -12.18 22.24
CA ARG A 553 17.48 -10.87 22.23
C ARG A 553 16.98 -10.50 23.64
N SER A 554 16.97 -9.20 23.93
CA SER A 554 16.29 -8.64 25.11
C SER A 554 15.15 -7.74 24.66
N VAL A 555 13.94 -8.01 25.15
CA VAL A 555 12.72 -7.30 24.80
C VAL A 555 11.98 -6.81 26.03
N VAL A 556 11.08 -5.83 25.88
CA VAL A 556 10.13 -5.49 26.95
C VAL A 556 9.19 -6.67 27.16
N GLY A 557 8.99 -7.09 28.42
CA GLY A 557 8.08 -8.20 28.71
C GLY A 557 7.53 -8.13 30.14
N PHE A 558 6.57 -9.00 30.41
CA PHE A 558 5.91 -9.06 31.70
C PHE A 558 6.81 -9.65 32.79
N GLY A 559 6.75 -9.03 33.94
CA GLY A 559 7.21 -9.54 35.24
C GLY A 559 6.13 -9.36 36.30
N CYS A 560 6.49 -9.58 37.54
CA CYS A 560 5.63 -9.29 38.70
C CYS A 560 6.47 -8.74 39.87
N THR A 561 5.81 -8.16 40.85
CA THR A 561 6.46 -7.70 42.09
C THR A 561 6.99 -8.87 42.88
N HIS A 562 8.06 -8.65 43.66
CA HIS A 562 8.73 -9.70 44.43
C HIS A 562 7.84 -10.33 45.51
N ASP A 563 7.05 -9.50 46.20
CA ASP A 563 6.10 -9.93 47.23
C ASP A 563 5.03 -10.88 46.66
N ALA A 564 4.44 -10.52 45.50
CA ALA A 564 3.46 -11.37 44.84
C ALA A 564 4.05 -12.71 44.36
N ALA A 565 5.32 -12.72 43.95
CA ALA A 565 6.00 -13.94 43.56
C ALA A 565 6.33 -14.86 44.72
N ALA A 566 6.64 -14.28 45.90
CA ALA A 566 7.00 -15.04 47.12
C ALA A 566 5.84 -15.91 47.64
N ASP A 567 4.60 -15.43 47.47
CA ASP A 567 3.38 -16.11 47.95
C ASP A 567 2.72 -16.98 46.86
N ALA A 568 3.31 -17.04 45.66
CA ALA A 568 2.73 -17.71 44.50
C ALA A 568 3.22 -19.16 44.36
N VAL A 569 2.42 -19.98 43.65
CA VAL A 569 2.77 -21.37 43.36
C VAL A 569 3.75 -21.40 42.17
N ASP A 570 4.90 -22.08 42.33
CA ASP A 570 5.84 -22.31 41.25
C ASP A 570 5.25 -23.31 40.22
N ILE A 571 5.08 -22.87 38.99
CA ILE A 571 4.52 -23.64 37.87
C ILE A 571 5.54 -23.79 36.74
N THR A 572 6.82 -23.57 37.02
CA THR A 572 7.92 -23.60 36.07
C THR A 572 8.03 -24.94 35.34
N GLU A 573 7.70 -26.05 36.00
CA GLU A 573 7.72 -27.41 35.42
C GLU A 573 6.85 -27.56 34.16
N PHE A 574 5.80 -26.73 34.01
CA PHE A 574 4.90 -26.79 32.86
C PHE A 574 5.47 -26.06 31.62
N GLY A 575 6.58 -25.31 31.74
CA GLY A 575 7.23 -24.60 30.63
C GLY A 575 6.39 -23.49 30.00
N GLY A 576 5.18 -23.18 30.53
CA GLY A 576 4.31 -22.12 30.00
C GLY A 576 2.90 -22.11 30.60
N TRP A 577 2.25 -20.95 30.51
CA TRP A 577 0.93 -20.70 31.07
C TRP A 577 -0.19 -21.59 30.53
N VAL A 578 -0.23 -21.76 29.20
CA VAL A 578 -1.28 -22.56 28.55
C VAL A 578 -1.19 -24.04 28.99
N ALA A 579 0.02 -24.58 29.07
CA ALA A 579 0.24 -25.96 29.55
C ALA A 579 -0.23 -26.14 30.98
N TYR A 580 0.11 -25.20 31.87
CA TYR A 580 -0.38 -25.20 33.26
C TYR A 580 -1.92 -25.15 33.33
N ARG A 581 -2.56 -24.22 32.59
CA ARG A 581 -4.03 -24.10 32.59
C ARG A 581 -4.75 -25.36 32.10
N ARG A 582 -4.17 -26.08 31.16
CA ARG A 582 -4.70 -27.36 30.65
C ARG A 582 -4.55 -28.53 31.63
N SER A 583 -3.61 -28.45 32.56
CA SER A 583 -3.39 -29.51 33.58
C SER A 583 -4.53 -29.63 34.62
N GLY A 584 -5.41 -28.62 34.69
CA GLY A 584 -6.52 -28.60 35.68
C GLY A 584 -6.10 -28.35 37.12
N ARG A 585 -4.82 -27.97 37.35
CA ARG A 585 -4.27 -27.63 38.67
C ARG A 585 -4.46 -26.15 39.02
#